data_763e0dd7793f8101008705ef3bd23847
#
_entry.id   763e0dd7793f8101008705ef3bd23847
#
_cell.length_a   1.000
_cell.length_b   1.000
_cell.length_c   1.000
_cell.angle_alpha   90.00
_cell.angle_beta   90.00
_cell.angle_gamma   90.00
#
_symmetry.space_group_name_H-M   'P 1'
#
loop_
_entity.id
_entity.type
_entity.pdbx_description
1 polymer ?
#
loop_
_entity_poly.entity_id
_entity_poly.type
_entity_poly.pdbx_seq_one_letter_code
_entity_poly.pdbx_strand_id
1 'polypeptide(L)' 'MLGKVKRFNKVKGFGFITAEDGRDVFFHYSQLIMDGYKTINEGAPVEFELVEGDRGLQAHEIKEIKDE' A
#
# COMPACT_ATOMS: atom_id res chain seq x y z
N MET A 1 6.94 7.38 -3.42
CA MET A 1 7.79 6.54 -2.54
C MET A 1 7.60 5.08 -2.87
N LEU A 2 8.65 4.31 -2.79
CA LEU A 2 8.61 2.87 -3.08
C LEU A 2 8.51 2.08 -1.78
N GLY A 3 7.88 0.91 -1.86
CA GLY A 3 7.77 0.01 -0.73
C GLY A 3 7.28 -1.36 -1.15
N LYS A 4 7.02 -2.21 -0.17
CA LYS A 4 6.45 -3.54 -0.40
C LYS A 4 5.30 -3.77 0.57
N VAL A 5 4.27 -4.45 0.11
CA VAL A 5 3.13 -4.77 0.96
C VAL A 5 3.58 -5.77 2.03
N LYS A 6 3.50 -5.35 3.28
CA LYS A 6 3.86 -6.19 4.42
C LYS A 6 2.69 -7.10 4.80
N ARG A 7 1.49 -6.54 4.80
CA ARG A 7 0.28 -7.27 5.18
C ARG A 7 -0.94 -6.61 4.53
N PHE A 8 -1.90 -7.43 4.15
CA PHE A 8 -3.18 -6.92 3.65
C PHE A 8 -4.31 -7.83 4.13
N ASN A 9 -5.29 -7.22 4.80
CA ASN A 9 -6.48 -7.94 5.24
C ASN A 9 -7.61 -7.69 4.25
N LYS A 10 -7.93 -8.71 3.45
CA LYS A 10 -8.93 -8.59 2.38
C LYS A 10 -10.35 -8.40 2.92
N VAL A 11 -10.60 -8.90 4.12
CA VAL A 11 -11.93 -8.80 4.73
C VAL A 11 -12.20 -7.40 5.23
N LYS A 12 -11.23 -6.81 5.92
CA LYS A 12 -11.35 -5.46 6.48
C LYS A 12 -10.96 -4.36 5.49
N GLY A 13 -10.21 -4.71 4.45
CA GLY A 13 -9.84 -3.78 3.39
C GLY A 13 -8.72 -2.83 3.73
N PHE A 14 -7.83 -3.20 4.64
CA PHE A 14 -6.67 -2.37 4.97
C PHE A 14 -5.42 -3.21 5.14
N GLY A 15 -4.28 -2.55 5.15
CA GLY A 15 -3.01 -3.23 5.33
C GLY A 15 -1.88 -2.27 5.63
N PHE A 16 -0.67 -2.79 5.55
CA PHE A 16 0.55 -2.03 5.79
C PHE A 16 1.55 -2.25 4.68
N ILE A 17 2.26 -1.19 4.34
CA ILE A 17 3.36 -1.21 3.39
C ILE A 17 4.63 -0.90 4.18
N THR A 18 5.69 -1.68 3.96
CA THR A 18 7.00 -1.34 4.46
C THR A 18 7.67 -0.44 3.44
N ALA A 19 7.87 0.82 3.80
CA ALA A 19 8.51 1.79 2.93
C ALA A 19 9.99 1.47 2.73
N GLU A 20 10.59 2.04 1.71
CA GLU A 20 12.00 1.78 1.39
C GLU A 20 12.96 2.19 2.50
N ASP A 21 12.53 3.09 3.38
CA ASP A 21 13.32 3.51 4.55
C ASP A 21 13.05 2.67 5.79
N GLY A 22 12.22 1.62 5.67
CA GLY A 22 11.93 0.69 6.76
C GLY A 22 10.72 1.03 7.61
N ARG A 23 10.06 2.15 7.35
CA ARG A 23 8.87 2.52 8.13
C ARG A 23 7.65 1.76 7.65
N ASP A 24 6.74 1.43 8.60
CA ASP A 24 5.46 0.84 8.27
C ASP A 24 4.44 1.94 8.00
N VAL A 25 3.73 1.81 6.87
CA VAL A 25 2.78 2.81 6.41
C VAL A 25 1.42 2.14 6.23
N PHE A 26 0.40 2.68 6.88
CA PHE A 26 -0.97 2.17 6.78
C PHE A 26 -1.59 2.53 5.42
N PHE A 27 -2.40 1.62 4.87
CA PHE A 27 -3.18 1.94 3.69
C PHE A 27 -4.55 1.26 3.74
N HIS A 28 -5.51 1.88 3.04
CA HIS A 28 -6.84 1.31 2.84
C HIS A 28 -6.98 0.92 1.37
N TYR A 29 -7.76 -0.14 1.09
CA TYR A 29 -7.89 -0.64 -0.27
C TYR A 29 -8.40 0.41 -1.26
N SER A 30 -9.12 1.42 -0.77
CA SER A 30 -9.61 2.51 -1.62
C SER A 30 -8.48 3.33 -2.24
N GLN A 31 -7.27 3.22 -1.70
CA GLN A 31 -6.10 3.92 -2.23
C GLN A 31 -5.34 3.10 -3.27
N LEU A 32 -5.74 1.85 -3.50
CA LEU A 32 -5.15 1.03 -4.55
C LEU A 32 -5.65 1.50 -5.91
N ILE A 33 -4.73 1.81 -6.81
CA ILE A 33 -5.07 2.25 -8.17
C ILE A 33 -4.94 1.04 -9.09
N MET A 34 -6.09 0.47 -9.44
CA MET A 34 -6.15 -0.68 -10.35
C MET A 34 -7.55 -0.82 -10.90
N ASP A 35 -7.67 -1.49 -12.04
CA ASP A 35 -8.96 -1.75 -12.66
C ASP A 35 -9.61 -2.98 -12.03
N GLY A 36 -10.93 -2.93 -11.87
CA GLY A 36 -11.70 -4.05 -11.38
C GLY A 36 -11.56 -4.28 -9.88
N TYR A 37 -11.45 -5.53 -9.48
CA TYR A 37 -11.38 -5.90 -8.07
C TYR A 37 -10.07 -5.43 -7.43
N LYS A 38 -10.20 -4.62 -6.38
CA LYS A 38 -9.04 -4.03 -5.70
C LYS A 38 -8.47 -4.99 -4.68
N THR A 39 -7.33 -5.57 -5.00
CA THR A 39 -6.61 -6.48 -4.10
C THR A 39 -5.12 -6.40 -4.40
N ILE A 40 -4.32 -6.78 -3.42
CA ILE A 40 -2.88 -6.80 -3.60
C ILE A 40 -2.29 -7.92 -2.72
N ASN A 41 -1.21 -8.52 -3.18
CA ASN A 41 -0.56 -9.61 -2.47
C ASN A 41 0.51 -9.10 -1.52
N GLU A 42 0.68 -9.81 -0.41
CA GLU A 42 1.80 -9.54 0.50
C GLU A 42 3.11 -9.76 -0.23
N GLY A 43 4.05 -8.85 -0.01
CA GLY A 43 5.34 -8.86 -0.69
C GLY A 43 5.37 -8.14 -2.03
N ALA A 44 4.21 -7.70 -2.54
CA ALA A 44 4.16 -7.01 -3.82
C ALA A 44 4.87 -5.65 -3.74
N PRO A 45 5.73 -5.34 -4.72
CA PRO A 45 6.36 -4.01 -4.76
C PRO A 45 5.34 -2.97 -5.21
N VAL A 46 5.36 -1.82 -4.57
CA VAL A 46 4.41 -0.75 -4.85
C VAL A 46 5.08 0.61 -4.86
N GLU A 47 4.47 1.53 -5.59
CA GLU A 47 4.78 2.95 -5.54
C GLU A 47 3.57 3.65 -4.96
N PHE A 48 3.79 4.58 -4.05
CA PHE A 48 2.69 5.27 -3.38
C PHE A 48 3.11 6.67 -2.96
N GLU A 49 2.09 7.48 -2.62
CA GLU A 49 2.32 8.80 -2.05
C GLU A 49 2.26 8.68 -0.53
N LEU A 50 3.31 9.12 0.15
CA LEU A 50 3.35 9.12 1.61
C LEU A 50 2.64 10.35 2.15
N VAL A 51 1.63 10.12 2.97
CA VAL A 51 0.84 11.18 3.59
C VAL A 51 0.90 11.01 5.09
N GLU A 52 1.21 12.10 5.80
CA GLU A 52 1.18 12.09 7.26
C GLU A 52 -0.20 12.54 7.72
N GLY A 53 -0.95 11.61 8.32
CA GLY A 53 -2.29 11.88 8.81
C GLY A 53 -2.35 11.95 10.33
N ASP A 54 -3.56 12.17 10.85
CA ASP A 54 -3.79 12.29 12.29
C ASP A 54 -3.42 11.01 13.05
N ARG A 55 -3.50 9.87 12.39
CA ARG A 55 -3.22 8.56 12.99
C ARG A 55 -1.85 8.00 12.60
N GLY A 56 -1.01 8.82 11.98
CA GLY A 56 0.31 8.42 11.55
C GLY A 56 0.46 8.41 10.04
N LEU A 57 1.44 7.65 9.56
CA LEU A 57 1.76 7.62 8.14
C LEU A 57 0.74 6.79 7.35
N GLN A 58 0.32 7.30 6.21
CA GLN A 58 -0.63 6.64 5.31
C GLN A 58 -0.09 6.65 3.89
N ALA A 59 -0.43 5.60 3.14
CA ALA A 59 -0.10 5.51 1.72
C ALA A 59 -1.33 5.82 0.89
N HIS A 60 -1.18 6.73 -0.07
CA HIS A 60 -2.22 7.12 -1.01
C HIS A 60 -1.75 6.85 -2.43
N GLU A 61 -2.69 6.71 -3.35
CA GLU A 61 -2.40 6.50 -4.78
C GLU A 61 -1.41 5.36 -5.00
N ILE A 62 -1.74 4.19 -4.46
CA ILE A 62 -0.87 3.02 -4.47
C ILE A 62 -0.96 2.29 -5.80
N LYS A 63 0.17 2.13 -6.47
CA LYS A 63 0.27 1.38 -7.73
C LYS A 63 1.22 0.22 -7.54
N GLU A 64 0.80 -0.97 -7.94
CA GLU A 64 1.68 -2.12 -7.92
C GLU A 64 2.68 -2.00 -9.07
N ILE A 65 3.96 -2.22 -8.75
CA ILE A 65 5.02 -2.20 -9.74
C ILE A 65 5.12 -3.60 -10.33
N LYS A 66 4.88 -3.71 -11.62
CA LYS A 66 4.96 -5.00 -12.31
C LYS A 66 6.22 -5.05 -13.13
N ASP A 67 7.05 -6.05 -12.86
CA ASP A 67 8.20 -6.35 -13.69
C ASP A 67 7.74 -7.21 -14.87
N GLU A 68 8.17 -6.82 -16.03
CA GLU A 68 7.93 -7.62 -17.25
C GLU A 68 9.16 -8.42 -17.62
#